data_b9fe19610c127da236e977239339ebf6
#
_entry.id   b9fe19610c127da236e977239339ebf6
#
_cell.length_a   1.000
_cell.length_b   1.000
_cell.length_c   1.000
_cell.angle_alpha   90.00
_cell.angle_beta   90.00
_cell.angle_gamma   90.00
#
_symmetry.space_group_name_H-M   'P 1'
#
loop_
_entity.id
_entity.type
_entity.pdbx_description
1 polymer ?
#
loop_
_entity_poly.entity_id
_entity_poly.type
_entity_poly.pdbx_seq_one_letter_code
_entity_poly.pdbx_strand_id
1 'polypeptide(L)'
;VDGKKHDLIGDFGTAGHERRRPQGSRAGETRDFSGRAARHIAPRVIVASVEREGRGGWKKQAGGLTMWHGADSVQVPMTDRFDWFAQTVSSALMPSAFTPQDAAGFHAEGAFLDLGAAQMSRFSFSPLLSWRTPALIRRGDPEQYQLALVTAGSAWYAQGDSEAELHAGDMVLWDTSRPYKSSSGLDGSTVDALVLQIPKARMPLPSQQIDRLLARRMSSGTGMGAILAPFLVSLAGNGPDCRPLDLAVLANTAVELAFSCLGQQLGAEVNAPADARAQVMRRRIDAFIEQSLDDPGLTPRAIADHHHISLRTLYTLFQSHDDLHGGSEGVAAVIRRRRLERCRADLARPQLRHLAVHVIAARWGFTSAATFNRAFRATYGTTPHAYRTEAMESGRKA
;
A
#
# COMPACT_ATOMS: atom_id res chain seq x y z
N VAL A 1 5.95 -37.36 -17.91
CA VAL A 1 4.86 -36.48 -17.43
C VAL A 1 5.26 -35.03 -17.49
N ASP A 2 6.49 -34.71 -17.99
CA ASP A 2 7.04 -33.31 -18.00
C ASP A 2 6.83 -32.51 -19.31
N GLY A 3 6.08 -33.03 -20.28
CA GLY A 3 5.99 -32.44 -21.61
C GLY A 3 4.81 -31.47 -21.87
N LYS A 4 3.89 -31.27 -20.91
CA LYS A 4 2.66 -30.45 -21.14
C LYS A 4 2.63 -29.07 -20.46
N LYS A 5 3.61 -28.73 -19.64
CA LYS A 5 3.63 -27.45 -18.91
C LYS A 5 4.10 -26.25 -19.72
N HIS A 6 4.85 -26.45 -20.82
CA HIS A 6 5.40 -25.35 -21.63
C HIS A 6 4.46 -24.80 -22.71
N ASP A 7 3.46 -25.57 -23.14
CA ASP A 7 2.60 -25.15 -24.27
C ASP A 7 1.44 -24.21 -23.90
N LEU A 8 1.19 -23.97 -22.61
CA LEU A 8 0.17 -22.99 -22.17
C LEU A 8 0.69 -21.55 -22.04
N ILE A 9 2.00 -21.37 -22.16
CA ILE A 9 2.65 -20.06 -22.19
C ILE A 9 3.07 -19.74 -23.63
N GLY A 10 2.10 -19.75 -24.53
CA GLY A 10 2.29 -19.41 -25.94
C GLY A 10 2.81 -17.97 -26.09
N ASP A 11 3.83 -17.87 -26.88
CA ASP A 11 4.57 -16.73 -27.38
C ASP A 11 3.69 -15.49 -27.65
N PHE A 12 3.62 -14.55 -26.72
CA PHE A 12 3.03 -13.25 -26.94
C PHE A 12 4.07 -12.35 -27.59
N GLY A 13 4.07 -12.41 -28.93
CA GLY A 13 4.98 -11.81 -29.85
C GLY A 13 5.33 -10.35 -29.56
N THR A 14 6.60 -10.10 -29.62
CA THR A 14 7.22 -8.81 -29.91
C THR A 14 6.74 -8.30 -31.28
N ALA A 15 5.80 -7.34 -31.29
CA ALA A 15 5.46 -6.61 -32.51
C ALA A 15 6.52 -5.52 -32.73
N GLY A 16 7.56 -5.88 -33.47
CA GLY A 16 8.53 -4.96 -34.06
C GLY A 16 8.26 -4.79 -35.56
N HIS A 17 8.31 -3.57 -36.00
CA HIS A 17 8.14 -3.04 -37.32
C HIS A 17 8.55 -3.96 -38.51
N GLU A 18 7.63 -4.12 -39.50
CA GLU A 18 8.02 -4.05 -40.90
C GLU A 18 6.87 -3.55 -41.78
N ARG A 19 7.18 -2.47 -42.54
CA ARG A 19 6.31 -1.91 -43.56
C ARG A 19 6.45 -2.75 -44.84
N ARG A 20 5.33 -3.26 -45.39
CA ARG A 20 5.16 -3.45 -46.83
C ARG A 20 3.66 -3.35 -47.17
N ARG A 21 3.35 -2.39 -48.05
CA ARG A 21 2.08 -2.37 -48.82
C ARG A 21 2.11 -3.43 -49.91
N PRO A 22 0.96 -4.03 -50.25
CA PRO A 22 0.49 -3.92 -51.60
C PRO A 22 -0.99 -3.52 -51.74
N GLN A 23 -1.28 -3.02 -52.92
CA GLN A 23 -2.56 -2.53 -53.42
C GLN A 23 -3.57 -3.66 -53.69
N GLY A 24 -4.88 -3.31 -53.65
CA GLY A 24 -5.86 -3.87 -54.56
C GLY A 24 -7.14 -4.45 -53.95
N SER A 25 -8.19 -3.60 -53.94
CA SER A 25 -9.62 -3.87 -54.27
C SER A 25 -10.44 -4.98 -53.56
N ARG A 26 -11.46 -4.62 -52.90
CA ARG A 26 -12.90 -4.65 -53.21
C ARG A 26 -13.78 -4.60 -51.95
N ALA A 27 -14.84 -3.84 -52.09
CA ALA A 27 -15.90 -3.53 -51.15
C ALA A 27 -16.59 -4.75 -50.48
N GLY A 28 -17.00 -4.58 -49.24
CA GLY A 28 -17.91 -5.50 -48.54
C GLY A 28 -18.14 -5.05 -47.11
N GLU A 29 -19.20 -4.28 -46.93
CA GLU A 29 -20.03 -4.09 -45.72
C GLU A 29 -19.32 -3.84 -44.38
N THR A 30 -19.16 -2.58 -44.07
CA THR A 30 -19.01 -2.05 -42.71
C THR A 30 -20.35 -2.21 -41.96
N ARG A 31 -20.45 -3.17 -41.04
CA ARG A 31 -21.42 -3.11 -39.98
C ARG A 31 -20.95 -2.13 -38.90
N ASP A 32 -21.68 -1.02 -38.91
CA ASP A 32 -21.61 0.03 -37.89
C ASP A 32 -22.02 -0.54 -36.52
N PHE A 33 -21.09 -0.62 -35.57
CA PHE A 33 -21.31 -0.84 -34.13
C PHE A 33 -21.18 0.47 -33.36
N SER A 34 -21.86 1.48 -33.82
CA SER A 34 -22.09 2.70 -33.03
C SER A 34 -23.45 2.54 -32.32
N GLY A 35 -23.42 2.35 -31.00
CA GLY A 35 -24.61 2.59 -30.19
C GLY A 35 -24.95 1.58 -29.12
N ARG A 36 -24.02 1.29 -28.21
CA ARG A 36 -24.42 0.98 -26.84
C ARG A 36 -23.60 1.84 -25.89
N ALA A 37 -24.24 2.89 -25.39
CA ALA A 37 -23.75 3.67 -24.28
C ALA A 37 -23.46 2.71 -23.11
N ALA A 38 -22.17 2.51 -22.81
CA ALA A 38 -21.73 1.84 -21.61
C ALA A 38 -22.30 2.67 -20.44
N ARG A 39 -23.34 2.17 -19.79
CA ARG A 39 -23.78 2.71 -18.51
C ARG A 39 -22.60 2.49 -17.55
N HIS A 40 -21.95 3.56 -17.18
CA HIS A 40 -21.00 3.57 -16.07
C HIS A 40 -21.78 3.17 -14.80
N ILE A 41 -21.76 1.88 -14.49
CA ILE A 41 -22.13 1.40 -13.17
C ILE A 41 -20.90 1.68 -12.31
N ALA A 42 -20.89 2.84 -11.64
CA ALA A 42 -19.91 3.08 -10.59
C ALA A 42 -20.00 1.94 -9.57
N PRO A 43 -18.90 1.27 -9.21
CA PRO A 43 -18.95 0.21 -8.22
C PRO A 43 -19.46 0.81 -6.91
N ARG A 44 -20.72 0.47 -6.53
CA ARG A 44 -21.18 0.70 -5.17
C ARG A 44 -20.38 -0.22 -4.27
N VAL A 45 -19.39 0.34 -3.58
CA VAL A 45 -18.70 -0.34 -2.49
C VAL A 45 -19.75 -0.61 -1.42
N ILE A 46 -20.20 -1.84 -1.33
CA ILE A 46 -21.15 -2.26 -0.29
C ILE A 46 -20.31 -2.66 0.91
N VAL A 47 -20.35 -1.84 1.96
CA VAL A 47 -19.76 -2.13 3.25
C VAL A 47 -20.53 -3.28 3.88
N ALA A 48 -19.97 -4.48 3.87
CA ALA A 48 -20.52 -5.64 4.56
C ALA A 48 -19.44 -6.30 5.42
N SER A 49 -19.72 -6.48 6.70
CA SER A 49 -18.92 -7.26 7.65
C SER A 49 -19.09 -8.76 7.36
N VAL A 50 -18.00 -9.51 7.39
CA VAL A 50 -18.03 -10.94 7.07
C VAL A 50 -17.41 -11.75 8.21
N GLU A 51 -18.17 -12.65 8.82
CA GLU A 51 -17.71 -13.63 9.82
C GLU A 51 -17.46 -15.02 9.17
N ARG A 52 -16.54 -15.78 9.75
CA ARG A 52 -16.17 -17.12 9.29
C ARG A 52 -16.97 -18.20 10.01
N GLU A 53 -17.71 -19.02 9.30
CA GLU A 53 -18.18 -20.31 9.82
C GLU A 53 -17.37 -21.47 9.24
N GLY A 54 -17.08 -22.45 10.07
CA GLY A 54 -16.15 -23.53 9.83
C GLY A 54 -16.23 -24.18 8.46
N ARG A 55 -15.04 -24.37 7.86
CA ARG A 55 -14.77 -24.91 6.53
C ARG A 55 -15.26 -24.05 5.37
N GLY A 56 -14.56 -22.92 5.11
CA GLY A 56 -14.49 -22.35 3.77
C GLY A 56 -15.50 -21.27 3.41
N GLY A 57 -16.39 -20.83 4.28
CA GLY A 57 -17.38 -19.77 3.97
C GLY A 57 -17.26 -18.55 4.88
N TRP A 58 -17.51 -17.35 4.33
CA TRP A 58 -17.52 -16.09 5.06
C TRP A 58 -18.95 -15.57 5.20
N LYS A 59 -19.39 -15.20 6.43
CA LYS A 59 -20.73 -14.64 6.68
C LYS A 59 -20.73 -13.11 6.73
N LYS A 60 -21.83 -12.51 6.27
CA LYS A 60 -22.12 -11.09 6.38
C LYS A 60 -22.62 -10.73 7.79
N GLN A 61 -22.02 -9.73 8.42
CA GLN A 61 -22.60 -9.09 9.61
C GLN A 61 -23.22 -7.74 9.24
N ALA A 62 -24.43 -7.51 9.68
CA ALA A 62 -25.11 -6.23 9.54
C ALA A 62 -24.88 -5.39 10.80
N GLY A 63 -24.28 -4.18 10.65
CA GLY A 63 -24.39 -3.14 11.67
C GLY A 63 -23.15 -2.81 12.50
N GLY A 64 -21.93 -2.78 11.89
CA GLY A 64 -20.75 -2.19 12.51
C GLY A 64 -19.99 -1.30 11.51
N LEU A 65 -19.29 -0.27 11.98
CA LEU A 65 -18.33 0.52 11.18
C LEU A 65 -17.18 -0.40 10.80
N THR A 66 -17.33 -1.11 9.69
CA THR A 66 -16.32 -2.06 9.21
C THR A 66 -15.33 -1.32 8.34
N MET A 67 -14.06 -1.40 8.69
CA MET A 67 -12.96 -0.83 7.90
C MET A 67 -12.56 -1.72 6.70
N TRP A 68 -13.10 -2.95 6.59
CA TRP A 68 -13.01 -3.76 5.40
C TRP A 68 -14.05 -3.32 4.36
N HIS A 69 -13.56 -2.90 3.21
CA HIS A 69 -14.41 -2.71 2.04
C HIS A 69 -14.45 -4.04 1.28
N GLY A 70 -15.52 -4.79 1.50
CA GLY A 70 -15.73 -6.09 0.83
C GLY A 70 -16.35 -5.95 -0.55
N ALA A 71 -15.93 -6.81 -1.47
CA ALA A 71 -16.46 -6.94 -2.81
C ALA A 71 -16.63 -8.44 -3.14
N ASP A 72 -17.85 -8.84 -3.53
CA ASP A 72 -18.21 -10.23 -3.83
C ASP A 72 -18.93 -10.30 -5.16
N SER A 73 -18.42 -11.12 -6.06
CA SER A 73 -18.97 -11.32 -7.42
C SER A 73 -20.33 -12.00 -7.42
N VAL A 74 -20.75 -12.68 -6.36
CA VAL A 74 -22.09 -13.32 -6.26
C VAL A 74 -23.22 -12.30 -6.37
N GLN A 75 -22.96 -11.04 -6.02
CA GLN A 75 -23.94 -9.95 -6.12
C GLN A 75 -24.10 -9.39 -7.54
N VAL A 76 -23.28 -9.88 -8.47
CA VAL A 76 -23.25 -9.43 -9.87
C VAL A 76 -23.79 -10.56 -10.77
N PRO A 77 -24.55 -10.27 -11.86
CA PRO A 77 -24.94 -11.29 -12.83
C PRO A 77 -23.73 -12.10 -13.30
N MET A 78 -23.91 -13.40 -13.49
CA MET A 78 -22.81 -14.32 -13.80
C MET A 78 -22.00 -13.88 -15.01
N THR A 79 -22.64 -13.33 -16.04
CA THR A 79 -22.01 -12.81 -17.26
C THR A 79 -21.09 -11.60 -17.02
N ASP A 80 -21.28 -10.86 -15.92
CA ASP A 80 -20.62 -9.59 -15.68
C ASP A 80 -19.59 -9.70 -14.54
N ARG A 81 -19.51 -10.86 -13.89
CA ARG A 81 -18.66 -11.08 -12.70
C ARG A 81 -17.19 -10.84 -12.95
N PHE A 82 -16.71 -11.32 -14.08
CA PHE A 82 -15.29 -11.18 -14.41
C PHE A 82 -14.92 -9.72 -14.72
N ASP A 83 -15.72 -9.03 -15.52
CA ASP A 83 -15.50 -7.62 -15.86
C ASP A 83 -15.57 -6.74 -14.60
N TRP A 84 -16.54 -7.02 -13.73
CA TRP A 84 -16.66 -6.36 -12.44
C TRP A 84 -15.44 -6.60 -11.55
N PHE A 85 -14.93 -7.85 -11.47
CA PHE A 85 -13.70 -8.17 -10.73
C PHE A 85 -12.49 -7.41 -11.29
N ALA A 86 -12.27 -7.48 -12.60
CA ALA A 86 -11.15 -6.80 -13.26
C ALA A 86 -11.16 -5.29 -13.03
N GLN A 87 -12.35 -4.66 -13.08
CA GLN A 87 -12.53 -3.26 -12.80
C GLN A 87 -12.29 -2.93 -11.32
N THR A 88 -12.82 -3.74 -10.40
CA THR A 88 -12.67 -3.55 -8.95
C THR A 88 -11.20 -3.63 -8.55
N VAL A 89 -10.48 -4.66 -8.96
CA VAL A 89 -9.05 -4.83 -8.66
C VAL A 89 -8.21 -3.71 -9.29
N SER A 90 -8.49 -3.36 -10.55
CA SER A 90 -7.76 -2.27 -11.23
C SER A 90 -7.95 -0.90 -10.55
N SER A 91 -9.13 -0.65 -9.98
CA SER A 91 -9.44 0.61 -9.30
C SER A 91 -8.92 0.65 -7.87
N ALA A 92 -8.97 -0.48 -7.16
CA ALA A 92 -8.62 -0.55 -5.74
C ALA A 92 -7.12 -0.75 -5.50
N LEU A 93 -6.42 -1.40 -6.43
CA LEU A 93 -4.99 -1.71 -6.30
C LEU A 93 -4.15 -1.02 -7.37
N MET A 94 -4.30 -1.45 -8.61
CA MET A 94 -3.51 -0.93 -9.73
C MET A 94 -4.11 -1.38 -11.07
N PRO A 95 -4.00 -0.58 -12.14
CA PRO A 95 -4.41 -0.99 -13.47
C PRO A 95 -3.66 -2.24 -13.91
N SER A 96 -4.38 -3.34 -14.11
CA SER A 96 -3.87 -4.63 -14.56
C SER A 96 -4.80 -5.24 -15.60
N ALA A 97 -4.29 -6.13 -16.44
CA ALA A 97 -5.08 -6.91 -17.37
C ALA A 97 -5.27 -8.33 -16.81
N PHE A 98 -6.43 -8.89 -17.07
CA PHE A 98 -6.82 -10.20 -16.57
C PHE A 98 -7.45 -11.03 -17.69
N THR A 99 -7.34 -12.36 -17.61
CA THR A 99 -8.09 -13.32 -18.41
C THR A 99 -8.47 -14.50 -17.52
N PRO A 100 -9.77 -14.84 -17.38
CA PRO A 100 -10.20 -15.99 -16.60
C PRO A 100 -9.91 -17.27 -17.40
N GLN A 101 -9.68 -18.39 -16.72
CA GLN A 101 -9.64 -19.70 -17.38
C GLN A 101 -11.05 -20.16 -17.78
N ASP A 102 -12.03 -19.86 -16.93
CA ASP A 102 -13.47 -20.08 -17.21
C ASP A 102 -14.24 -18.79 -16.88
N ALA A 103 -14.75 -18.11 -17.89
CA ALA A 103 -15.54 -16.91 -17.70
C ALA A 103 -16.97 -17.19 -17.22
N ALA A 104 -17.53 -18.34 -17.59
CA ALA A 104 -18.91 -18.69 -17.25
C ALA A 104 -19.04 -19.09 -15.77
N GLY A 105 -18.04 -19.79 -15.22
CA GLY A 105 -17.98 -20.21 -13.83
C GLY A 105 -17.19 -19.27 -12.91
N PHE A 106 -16.82 -18.09 -13.38
CA PHE A 106 -15.94 -17.20 -12.61
C PHE A 106 -16.58 -16.73 -11.31
N HIS A 107 -15.83 -16.88 -10.23
CA HIS A 107 -16.16 -16.39 -8.90
C HIS A 107 -14.96 -15.67 -8.28
N ALA A 108 -15.22 -14.57 -7.60
CA ALA A 108 -14.20 -13.86 -6.85
C ALA A 108 -14.80 -13.12 -5.65
N GLU A 109 -14.08 -13.18 -4.55
CA GLU A 109 -14.31 -12.36 -3.36
C GLU A 109 -13.05 -11.56 -3.05
N GLY A 110 -13.21 -10.33 -2.61
CA GLY A 110 -12.12 -9.47 -2.19
C GLY A 110 -12.52 -8.60 -1.03
N ALA A 111 -11.56 -8.26 -0.20
CA ALA A 111 -11.74 -7.27 0.85
C ALA A 111 -10.46 -6.46 1.01
N PHE A 112 -10.62 -5.18 1.32
CA PHE A 112 -9.55 -4.21 1.44
C PHE A 112 -9.60 -3.57 2.81
N LEU A 113 -8.47 -3.52 3.50
CA LEU A 113 -8.29 -2.89 4.80
C LEU A 113 -7.27 -1.78 4.67
N ASP A 114 -7.71 -0.54 4.83
CA ASP A 114 -6.81 0.60 4.93
C ASP A 114 -6.20 0.63 6.33
N LEU A 115 -4.90 0.51 6.40
CA LEU A 115 -4.11 0.53 7.62
C LEU A 115 -3.39 1.88 7.80
N GLY A 116 -3.68 2.88 6.97
CA GLY A 116 -3.05 4.19 6.96
C GLY A 116 -1.60 4.18 6.46
N ALA A 117 -0.76 3.38 7.06
CA ALA A 117 0.67 3.26 6.72
C ALA A 117 0.94 2.27 5.57
N ALA A 118 0.01 1.35 5.35
CA ALA A 118 0.00 0.32 4.33
C ALA A 118 -1.47 -0.02 4.04
N GLN A 119 -1.72 -0.82 3.02
CA GLN A 119 -3.02 -1.42 2.75
C GLN A 119 -2.86 -2.92 2.80
N MET A 120 -3.91 -3.61 3.23
CA MET A 120 -3.97 -5.06 3.17
C MET A 120 -5.18 -5.47 2.35
N SER A 121 -5.00 -6.46 1.48
CA SER A 121 -6.09 -7.03 0.70
C SER A 121 -6.17 -8.53 0.95
N ARG A 122 -7.38 -9.05 0.95
CA ARG A 122 -7.68 -10.47 0.95
C ARG A 122 -8.46 -10.80 -0.30
N PHE A 123 -8.06 -11.86 -0.97
CA PHE A 123 -8.70 -12.34 -2.19
C PHE A 123 -8.95 -13.83 -2.12
N SER A 124 -10.09 -14.24 -2.70
CA SER A 124 -10.43 -15.60 -3.10
C SER A 124 -10.96 -15.53 -4.52
N PHE A 125 -10.38 -16.23 -5.48
CA PHE A 125 -10.81 -16.14 -6.87
C PHE A 125 -10.55 -17.41 -7.67
N SER A 126 -11.39 -17.62 -8.68
CA SER A 126 -11.25 -18.70 -9.68
C SER A 126 -9.96 -18.54 -10.49
N PRO A 127 -9.46 -19.61 -11.14
CA PRO A 127 -8.25 -19.57 -11.94
C PRO A 127 -8.24 -18.45 -12.99
N LEU A 128 -7.17 -17.67 -13.04
CA LEU A 128 -6.99 -16.57 -13.98
C LEU A 128 -5.52 -16.29 -14.31
N LEU A 129 -5.33 -15.65 -15.45
CA LEU A 129 -4.06 -14.99 -15.81
C LEU A 129 -4.16 -13.52 -15.47
N SER A 130 -3.08 -12.93 -14.94
CA SER A 130 -2.98 -11.49 -14.80
C SER A 130 -1.61 -10.98 -15.26
N TRP A 131 -1.60 -9.77 -15.82
CA TRP A 131 -0.36 -9.13 -16.25
C TRP A 131 -0.45 -7.62 -16.20
N ARG A 132 0.69 -6.99 -16.08
CA ARG A 132 0.83 -5.55 -16.10
C ARG A 132 1.88 -5.16 -17.14
N THR A 133 1.50 -4.27 -18.03
CA THR A 133 2.36 -3.78 -19.12
C THR A 133 2.86 -2.36 -18.81
N PRO A 134 3.92 -1.87 -19.51
CA PRO A 134 4.35 -0.48 -19.38
C PRO A 134 3.23 0.54 -19.67
N ALA A 135 2.28 0.20 -20.55
CA ALA A 135 1.12 1.05 -20.83
C ALA A 135 0.17 1.15 -19.64
N LEU A 136 -0.07 0.04 -18.93
CA LEU A 136 -0.90 0.01 -17.72
C LEU A 136 -0.22 0.72 -16.54
N ILE A 137 1.10 0.63 -16.44
CA ILE A 137 1.89 1.37 -15.44
C ILE A 137 1.71 2.88 -15.65
N ARG A 138 1.84 3.37 -16.87
CA ARG A 138 1.62 4.79 -17.19
C ARG A 138 0.19 5.28 -16.94
N ARG A 139 -0.80 4.40 -16.96
CA ARG A 139 -2.21 4.74 -16.65
C ARG A 139 -2.46 4.95 -15.16
N GLY A 140 -1.66 4.35 -14.30
CA GLY A 140 -1.73 4.50 -12.86
C GLY A 140 -0.72 3.59 -12.18
N ASP A 141 0.22 4.19 -11.48
CA ASP A 141 1.21 3.48 -10.68
C ASP A 141 1.07 3.92 -9.22
N PRO A 142 0.70 3.00 -8.31
CA PRO A 142 0.61 3.31 -6.90
C PRO A 142 2.00 3.43 -6.22
N GLU A 143 3.09 3.13 -6.93
CA GLU A 143 4.46 3.16 -6.41
C GLU A 143 4.63 2.32 -5.14
N GLN A 144 4.22 1.06 -5.21
CA GLN A 144 4.21 0.13 -4.08
C GLN A 144 5.03 -1.12 -4.37
N TYR A 145 5.50 -1.74 -3.30
CA TYR A 145 5.80 -3.17 -3.27
C TYR A 145 4.60 -3.92 -2.73
N GLN A 146 4.29 -5.06 -3.33
CA GLN A 146 3.21 -5.93 -2.87
C GLN A 146 3.82 -7.27 -2.43
N LEU A 147 3.59 -7.61 -1.16
CA LEU A 147 3.98 -8.89 -0.57
C LEU A 147 2.74 -9.76 -0.44
N ALA A 148 2.63 -10.80 -1.26
CA ALA A 148 1.54 -11.76 -1.15
C ALA A 148 1.94 -12.98 -0.33
N LEU A 149 0.98 -13.48 0.43
CA LEU A 149 0.96 -14.79 1.07
C LEU A 149 -0.16 -15.61 0.43
N VAL A 150 0.17 -16.71 -0.23
CA VAL A 150 -0.81 -17.70 -0.72
C VAL A 150 -1.29 -18.50 0.48
N THR A 151 -2.58 -18.48 0.77
CA THR A 151 -3.17 -19.22 1.91
C THR A 151 -3.87 -20.50 1.48
N ALA A 152 -4.29 -20.59 0.19
CA ALA A 152 -4.81 -21.80 -0.43
C ALA A 152 -4.59 -21.76 -1.95
N GLY A 153 -4.55 -22.94 -2.58
CA GLY A 153 -4.32 -23.10 -4.02
C GLY A 153 -2.85 -22.91 -4.42
N SER A 154 -2.64 -22.64 -5.70
CA SER A 154 -1.32 -22.48 -6.30
C SER A 154 -1.28 -21.31 -7.28
N ALA A 155 -0.11 -20.69 -7.43
CA ALA A 155 0.10 -19.58 -8.36
C ALA A 155 1.52 -19.58 -8.93
N TRP A 156 1.69 -18.97 -10.09
CA TRP A 156 2.98 -18.68 -10.69
C TRP A 156 3.10 -17.17 -10.93
N TYR A 157 4.26 -16.63 -10.63
CA TYR A 157 4.58 -15.21 -10.82
C TYR A 157 5.91 -15.05 -11.55
N ALA A 158 5.97 -14.08 -12.48
CA ALA A 158 7.20 -13.68 -13.16
C ALA A 158 7.31 -12.14 -13.20
N GLN A 159 8.48 -11.63 -12.85
CA GLN A 159 8.82 -10.22 -12.95
C GLN A 159 10.32 -10.05 -13.20
N GLY A 160 10.71 -9.28 -14.25
CA GLY A 160 12.09 -9.19 -14.70
C GLY A 160 12.59 -10.57 -15.15
N ASP A 161 13.77 -10.94 -14.65
CA ASP A 161 14.41 -12.23 -14.97
C ASP A 161 14.11 -13.34 -13.92
N SER A 162 13.16 -13.09 -13.04
CA SER A 162 12.81 -14.02 -11.96
C SER A 162 11.40 -14.54 -12.12
N GLU A 163 11.20 -15.80 -11.73
CA GLU A 163 9.88 -16.44 -11.67
C GLU A 163 9.81 -17.42 -10.49
N ALA A 164 8.61 -17.67 -10.01
CA ALA A 164 8.36 -18.60 -8.90
C ALA A 164 6.99 -19.27 -9.02
N GLU A 165 6.95 -20.56 -8.77
CA GLU A 165 5.73 -21.31 -8.48
C GLU A 165 5.50 -21.32 -6.97
N LEU A 166 4.27 -20.99 -6.55
CA LEU A 166 3.86 -20.79 -5.17
C LEU A 166 2.72 -21.73 -4.80
N HIS A 167 2.77 -22.20 -3.57
CA HIS A 167 1.74 -23.03 -2.96
C HIS A 167 1.28 -22.40 -1.63
N ALA A 168 0.26 -22.97 -1.02
CA ALA A 168 -0.21 -22.52 0.29
C ALA A 168 0.94 -22.44 1.31
N GLY A 169 1.12 -21.30 1.95
CA GLY A 169 2.21 -20.98 2.85
C GLY A 169 3.41 -20.30 2.20
N ASP A 170 3.45 -20.16 0.88
CA ASP A 170 4.52 -19.40 0.22
C ASP A 170 4.17 -17.92 0.11
N MET A 171 5.21 -17.09 0.13
CA MET A 171 5.13 -15.67 -0.09
C MET A 171 5.91 -15.27 -1.34
N VAL A 172 5.51 -14.15 -1.96
CA VAL A 172 6.18 -13.54 -3.11
C VAL A 172 6.10 -12.02 -3.02
N LEU A 173 7.17 -11.35 -3.45
CA LEU A 173 7.24 -9.89 -3.56
C LEU A 173 7.24 -9.48 -5.03
N TRP A 174 6.49 -8.44 -5.39
CA TRP A 174 6.60 -7.78 -6.68
C TRP A 174 6.52 -6.26 -6.58
N ASP A 175 7.01 -5.59 -7.61
CA ASP A 175 7.06 -4.14 -7.77
C ASP A 175 5.94 -3.68 -8.71
N THR A 176 5.03 -2.83 -8.24
CA THR A 176 3.92 -2.30 -9.07
C THR A 176 4.39 -1.41 -10.22
N SER A 177 5.58 -0.80 -10.12
CA SER A 177 6.15 0.07 -11.16
C SER A 177 6.86 -0.70 -12.27
N ARG A 178 6.80 -2.03 -12.26
CA ARG A 178 7.42 -2.89 -13.28
C ARG A 178 6.41 -3.84 -13.90
N PRO A 179 6.58 -4.21 -15.18
CA PRO A 179 5.76 -5.25 -15.81
C PRO A 179 5.88 -6.57 -15.04
N TYR A 180 4.77 -7.30 -14.95
CA TYR A 180 4.73 -8.66 -14.40
C TYR A 180 3.75 -9.53 -15.17
N LYS A 181 3.86 -10.84 -14.99
CA LYS A 181 2.88 -11.84 -15.39
C LYS A 181 2.61 -12.78 -14.22
N SER A 182 1.38 -13.24 -14.09
CA SER A 182 1.04 -14.28 -13.14
C SER A 182 -0.06 -15.19 -13.68
N SER A 183 -0.05 -16.44 -13.20
CA SER A 183 -1.11 -17.43 -13.41
C SER A 183 -1.51 -17.97 -12.05
N SER A 184 -2.78 -17.92 -11.73
CA SER A 184 -3.32 -18.39 -10.45
C SER A 184 -4.26 -19.56 -10.68
N GLY A 185 -4.27 -20.53 -9.74
CA GLY A 185 -5.06 -21.76 -9.87
C GLY A 185 -4.48 -22.70 -10.91
N LEU A 186 -3.16 -22.97 -10.86
CA LEU A 186 -2.46 -23.83 -11.82
C LEU A 186 -3.06 -25.25 -11.92
N ASP A 187 -3.65 -25.72 -10.84
CA ASP A 187 -4.31 -27.01 -10.70
C ASP A 187 -5.84 -26.95 -10.92
N GLY A 188 -6.36 -25.80 -11.34
CA GLY A 188 -7.79 -25.55 -11.50
C GLY A 188 -8.51 -25.19 -10.19
N SER A 189 -7.79 -25.12 -9.06
CA SER A 189 -8.38 -24.74 -7.77
C SER A 189 -8.52 -23.22 -7.61
N THR A 190 -9.46 -22.81 -6.74
CA THR A 190 -9.55 -21.44 -6.26
C THR A 190 -8.27 -21.07 -5.50
N VAL A 191 -7.82 -19.83 -5.66
CA VAL A 191 -6.67 -19.30 -4.95
C VAL A 191 -7.13 -18.31 -3.89
N ASP A 192 -6.66 -18.52 -2.66
CA ASP A 192 -6.80 -17.58 -1.56
C ASP A 192 -5.45 -16.91 -1.27
N ALA A 193 -5.45 -15.60 -1.18
CA ALA A 193 -4.25 -14.84 -0.92
C ALA A 193 -4.49 -13.61 -0.04
N LEU A 194 -3.49 -13.30 0.78
CA LEU A 194 -3.36 -12.02 1.49
C LEU A 194 -2.26 -11.21 0.81
N VAL A 195 -2.50 -9.93 0.58
CA VAL A 195 -1.54 -9.03 -0.05
C VAL A 195 -1.33 -7.81 0.83
N LEU A 196 -0.11 -7.59 1.28
CA LEU A 196 0.30 -6.38 1.99
C LEU A 196 0.91 -5.41 0.98
N GLN A 197 0.26 -4.27 0.77
CA GLN A 197 0.71 -3.20 -0.11
C GLN A 197 1.55 -2.20 0.70
N ILE A 198 2.82 -2.06 0.36
CA ILE A 198 3.79 -1.23 1.07
C ILE A 198 4.25 -0.11 0.14
N PRO A 199 3.97 1.17 0.44
CA PRO A 199 4.50 2.28 -0.36
C PRO A 199 6.03 2.21 -0.48
N LYS A 200 6.58 2.39 -1.67
CA LYS A 200 8.04 2.33 -1.91
C LYS A 200 8.82 3.32 -1.05
N ALA A 201 8.22 4.49 -0.79
CA ALA A 201 8.82 5.50 0.09
C ALA A 201 9.06 5.01 1.53
N ARG A 202 8.40 3.93 1.97
CA ARG A 202 8.59 3.31 3.28
C ARG A 202 9.63 2.19 3.29
N MET A 203 10.03 1.68 2.12
CA MET A 203 10.97 0.57 2.01
C MET A 203 12.37 1.03 2.46
N PRO A 204 12.92 0.44 3.54
CA PRO A 204 14.22 0.86 4.07
C PRO A 204 15.39 0.26 3.28
N LEU A 205 15.13 -0.80 2.49
CA LEU A 205 16.14 -1.50 1.72
C LEU A 205 16.37 -0.81 0.37
N PRO A 206 17.62 -0.71 -0.10
CA PRO A 206 17.92 -0.20 -1.43
C PRO A 206 17.19 -0.98 -2.52
N SER A 207 16.71 -0.28 -3.56
CA SER A 207 15.97 -0.90 -4.68
C SER A 207 16.73 -2.05 -5.33
N GLN A 208 18.04 -1.92 -5.50
CA GLN A 208 18.89 -2.99 -6.05
C GLN A 208 18.89 -4.27 -5.20
N GLN A 209 18.72 -4.16 -3.89
CA GLN A 209 18.58 -5.34 -3.02
C GLN A 209 17.18 -5.93 -3.14
N ILE A 210 16.14 -5.09 -3.19
CA ILE A 210 14.76 -5.53 -3.39
C ILE A 210 14.59 -6.24 -4.74
N ASP A 211 15.25 -5.74 -5.80
CA ASP A 211 15.23 -6.34 -7.14
C ASP A 211 15.63 -7.82 -7.12
N ARG A 212 16.49 -8.22 -6.19
CA ARG A 212 16.94 -9.61 -6.03
C ARG A 212 15.89 -10.54 -5.41
N LEU A 213 14.84 -9.96 -4.81
CA LEU A 213 13.74 -10.70 -4.17
C LEU A 213 12.47 -10.75 -5.01
N LEU A 214 12.38 -9.93 -6.08
CA LEU A 214 11.18 -9.87 -6.92
C LEU A 214 10.91 -11.22 -7.58
N ALA A 215 9.64 -11.63 -7.56
CA ALA A 215 9.15 -12.89 -8.11
C ALA A 215 9.96 -14.13 -7.65
N ARG A 216 10.45 -14.10 -6.42
CA ARG A 216 11.10 -15.27 -5.79
C ARG A 216 10.23 -15.82 -4.68
N ARG A 217 10.19 -17.15 -4.61
CA ARG A 217 9.47 -17.86 -3.55
C ARG A 217 10.17 -17.64 -2.20
N MET A 218 9.41 -17.21 -1.21
CA MET A 218 9.82 -17.08 0.18
C MET A 218 8.92 -17.99 1.03
N SER A 219 9.53 -18.88 1.82
CA SER A 219 8.78 -19.77 2.69
C SER A 219 8.28 -19.05 3.94
N SER A 220 7.03 -19.31 4.32
CA SER A 220 6.49 -18.91 5.63
C SER A 220 6.73 -19.94 6.74
N GLY A 221 7.41 -21.05 6.45
CA GLY A 221 7.61 -22.13 7.42
C GLY A 221 8.77 -21.92 8.40
N THR A 222 9.67 -20.97 8.15
CA THR A 222 10.88 -20.76 8.95
C THR A 222 11.22 -19.29 9.15
N GLY A 223 11.98 -19.00 10.19
CA GLY A 223 12.51 -17.66 10.49
C GLY A 223 11.43 -16.60 10.62
N MET A 224 11.70 -15.42 10.06
CA MET A 224 10.75 -14.29 10.09
C MET A 224 9.48 -14.57 9.30
N GLY A 225 9.53 -15.43 8.28
CA GLY A 225 8.34 -15.86 7.54
C GLY A 225 7.32 -16.58 8.42
N ALA A 226 7.79 -17.45 9.35
CA ALA A 226 6.95 -18.18 10.29
C ALA A 226 6.29 -17.26 11.36
N ILE A 227 6.77 -16.04 11.53
CA ILE A 227 6.17 -15.01 12.39
C ILE A 227 5.22 -14.11 11.57
N LEU A 228 5.66 -13.67 10.41
CA LEU A 228 4.90 -12.76 9.56
C LEU A 228 3.61 -13.38 9.03
N ALA A 229 3.65 -14.61 8.48
CA ALA A 229 2.49 -15.21 7.85
C ALA A 229 1.30 -15.38 8.81
N PRO A 230 1.43 -16.00 9.99
CA PRO A 230 0.33 -16.09 10.95
C PRO A 230 -0.11 -14.73 11.49
N PHE A 231 0.81 -13.74 11.58
CA PHE A 231 0.45 -12.37 11.94
C PHE A 231 -0.48 -11.76 10.88
N LEU A 232 -0.15 -11.87 9.58
CA LEU A 232 -1.01 -11.38 8.49
C LEU A 232 -2.37 -12.09 8.47
N VAL A 233 -2.39 -13.41 8.68
CA VAL A 233 -3.64 -14.18 8.77
C VAL A 233 -4.48 -13.69 9.95
N SER A 234 -3.87 -13.50 11.13
CA SER A 234 -4.56 -12.98 12.32
C SER A 234 -5.09 -11.56 12.10
N LEU A 235 -4.28 -10.69 11.48
CA LEU A 235 -4.69 -9.32 11.14
C LEU A 235 -5.85 -9.31 10.14
N ALA A 236 -5.83 -10.19 9.15
CA ALA A 236 -6.92 -10.33 8.20
C ALA A 236 -8.23 -10.79 8.84
N GLY A 237 -8.15 -11.68 9.83
CA GLY A 237 -9.32 -12.23 10.52
C GLY A 237 -9.89 -11.31 11.60
N ASN A 238 -9.02 -10.67 12.39
CA ASN A 238 -9.39 -9.94 13.60
C ASN A 238 -9.25 -8.41 13.46
N GLY A 239 -8.56 -7.92 12.43
CA GLY A 239 -8.40 -6.49 12.18
C GLY A 239 -9.72 -5.71 12.09
N PRO A 240 -10.80 -6.26 11.49
CA PRO A 240 -12.11 -5.60 11.45
C PRO A 240 -12.67 -5.22 12.83
N ASP A 241 -12.33 -5.96 13.87
CA ASP A 241 -12.82 -5.74 15.23
C ASP A 241 -11.92 -4.79 16.04
N CYS A 242 -10.76 -4.41 15.48
CA CYS A 242 -9.83 -3.50 16.12
C CYS A 242 -10.28 -2.04 15.97
N ARG A 243 -9.93 -1.22 16.96
CA ARG A 243 -10.13 0.23 16.87
C ARG A 243 -9.17 0.83 15.83
N PRO A 244 -9.52 1.96 15.18
CA PRO A 244 -8.67 2.63 14.20
C PRO A 244 -7.24 2.92 14.69
N LEU A 245 -7.09 3.31 15.94
CA LEU A 245 -5.77 3.56 16.57
C LEU A 245 -4.93 2.28 16.70
N ASP A 246 -5.57 1.16 17.06
CA ASP A 246 -4.89 -0.13 17.18
C ASP A 246 -4.46 -0.64 15.80
N LEU A 247 -5.27 -0.40 14.76
CA LEU A 247 -4.92 -0.76 13.39
C LEU A 247 -3.70 -0.03 12.87
N ALA A 248 -3.52 1.24 13.22
CA ALA A 248 -2.32 1.98 12.85
C ALA A 248 -1.04 1.36 13.48
N VAL A 249 -1.13 0.87 14.71
CA VAL A 249 -0.03 0.14 15.37
C VAL A 249 0.22 -1.20 14.67
N LEU A 250 -0.84 -1.97 14.42
CA LEU A 250 -0.76 -3.28 13.75
C LEU A 250 -0.22 -3.14 12.32
N ALA A 251 -0.56 -2.05 11.61
CA ALA A 251 -0.01 -1.73 10.29
C ALA A 251 1.50 -1.56 10.31
N ASN A 252 2.01 -0.77 11.26
CA ASN A 252 3.44 -0.57 11.40
C ASN A 252 4.14 -1.89 11.76
N THR A 253 3.54 -2.68 12.64
CA THR A 253 4.06 -4.00 13.00
C THR A 253 4.12 -4.93 11.78
N ALA A 254 3.06 -4.98 10.95
CA ALA A 254 3.04 -5.76 9.72
C ALA A 254 4.18 -5.38 8.77
N VAL A 255 4.35 -4.07 8.55
CA VAL A 255 5.40 -3.53 7.68
C VAL A 255 6.80 -3.83 8.23
N GLU A 256 7.01 -3.69 9.53
CA GLU A 256 8.29 -4.01 10.19
C GLU A 256 8.64 -5.50 10.11
N LEU A 257 7.66 -6.37 10.35
CA LEU A 257 7.84 -7.81 10.17
C LEU A 257 8.15 -8.17 8.72
N ALA A 258 7.48 -7.51 7.75
CA ALA A 258 7.77 -7.69 6.34
C ALA A 258 9.21 -7.25 6.00
N PHE A 259 9.66 -6.10 6.49
CA PHE A 259 11.04 -5.65 6.28
C PHE A 259 12.07 -6.61 6.89
N SER A 260 11.81 -7.09 8.10
CA SER A 260 12.67 -8.06 8.76
C SER A 260 12.72 -9.39 7.98
N CYS A 261 11.58 -9.84 7.44
CA CYS A 261 11.51 -11.03 6.59
C CYS A 261 12.30 -10.84 5.29
N LEU A 262 12.14 -9.71 4.59
CA LEU A 262 12.88 -9.38 3.37
C LEU A 262 14.39 -9.25 3.66
N GLY A 263 14.77 -8.61 4.76
CA GLY A 263 16.15 -8.48 5.21
C GLY A 263 16.80 -9.85 5.48
N GLN A 264 16.08 -10.77 6.12
CA GLN A 264 16.55 -12.14 6.35
C GLN A 264 16.79 -12.88 5.03
N GLN A 265 15.86 -12.76 4.06
CA GLN A 265 16.02 -13.38 2.74
C GLN A 265 17.25 -12.86 1.98
N LEU A 266 17.62 -11.62 2.18
CA LEU A 266 18.83 -11.03 1.59
C LEU A 266 20.13 -11.40 2.32
N GLY A 267 20.04 -12.04 3.48
CA GLY A 267 21.19 -12.20 4.37
C GLY A 267 21.71 -10.87 4.92
N ALA A 268 20.89 -9.82 4.85
CA ALA A 268 21.27 -8.45 5.16
C ALA A 268 21.43 -8.16 6.66
N GLU A 269 20.85 -9.00 7.53
CA GLU A 269 20.96 -8.79 8.99
C GLU A 269 22.40 -8.91 9.51
N VAL A 270 23.22 -9.71 8.85
CA VAL A 270 24.62 -9.93 9.27
C VAL A 270 25.57 -8.88 8.68
N ASN A 271 25.22 -8.25 7.54
CA ASN A 271 26.13 -7.40 6.75
C ASN A 271 25.57 -6.03 6.36
N ALA A 272 24.44 -5.57 6.95
CA ALA A 272 23.97 -4.21 6.64
C ALA A 272 25.01 -3.19 7.13
N PRO A 273 25.50 -2.26 6.27
CA PRO A 273 26.35 -1.17 6.69
C PRO A 273 25.70 -0.41 7.84
N ALA A 274 26.51 0.08 8.79
CA ALA A 274 26.01 0.85 9.94
C ALA A 274 25.11 2.01 9.50
N ASP A 275 25.43 2.64 8.37
CA ASP A 275 24.66 3.73 7.78
C ASP A 275 23.25 3.30 7.31
N ALA A 276 23.12 2.11 6.70
CA ALA A 276 21.82 1.59 6.29
C ALA A 276 20.93 1.31 7.50
N ARG A 277 21.47 0.73 8.58
CA ARG A 277 20.76 0.53 9.85
C ARG A 277 20.35 1.86 10.50
N ALA A 278 21.24 2.84 10.47
CA ALA A 278 20.96 4.18 10.96
C ALA A 278 19.82 4.86 10.19
N GLN A 279 19.79 4.76 8.86
CA GLN A 279 18.71 5.29 8.02
C GLN A 279 17.36 4.61 8.30
N VAL A 280 17.33 3.29 8.47
CA VAL A 280 16.11 2.56 8.85
C VAL A 280 15.57 3.07 10.18
N MET A 281 16.44 3.14 11.21
CA MET A 281 16.05 3.63 12.53
C MET A 281 15.56 5.09 12.45
N ARG A 282 16.23 5.94 11.68
CA ARG A 282 15.82 7.33 11.47
C ARG A 282 14.40 7.42 10.87
N ARG A 283 14.09 6.64 9.82
CA ARG A 283 12.75 6.61 9.21
C ARG A 283 11.67 6.15 10.19
N ARG A 284 11.96 5.14 11.03
CA ARG A 284 11.04 4.70 12.10
C ARG A 284 10.74 5.83 13.07
N ILE A 285 11.76 6.54 13.51
CA ILE A 285 11.63 7.68 14.40
C ILE A 285 10.84 8.82 13.74
N ASP A 286 11.09 9.11 12.47
CA ASP A 286 10.36 10.14 11.73
C ASP A 286 8.87 9.80 11.60
N ALA A 287 8.52 8.54 11.33
CA ALA A 287 7.14 8.06 11.29
C ALA A 287 6.45 8.17 12.67
N PHE A 288 7.16 7.79 13.75
CA PHE A 288 6.66 7.92 15.11
C PHE A 288 6.40 9.37 15.50
N ILE A 289 7.32 10.29 15.15
CA ILE A 289 7.14 11.73 15.38
C ILE A 289 5.86 12.22 14.67
N GLU A 290 5.67 11.88 13.40
CA GLU A 290 4.47 12.30 12.63
C GLU A 290 3.16 11.79 13.26
N GLN A 291 3.14 10.58 13.78
CA GLN A 291 1.97 9.98 14.42
C GLN A 291 1.67 10.55 15.81
N SER A 292 2.67 11.12 16.48
CA SER A 292 2.57 11.58 17.87
C SER A 292 2.69 13.10 18.01
N LEU A 293 2.56 13.88 16.93
CA LEU A 293 2.73 15.33 16.96
C LEU A 293 1.72 16.05 17.87
N ASP A 294 0.53 15.46 18.04
CA ASP A 294 -0.55 15.92 18.91
C ASP A 294 -0.30 15.65 20.41
N ASP A 295 0.57 14.70 20.75
CA ASP A 295 0.92 14.40 22.13
C ASP A 295 1.89 15.45 22.71
N PRO A 296 1.46 16.24 23.72
CA PRO A 296 2.35 17.17 24.40
C PRO A 296 3.57 16.51 25.07
N GLY A 297 3.45 15.20 25.43
CA GLY A 297 4.50 14.38 26.01
C GLY A 297 5.58 13.93 25.01
N LEU A 298 5.41 14.16 23.72
CA LEU A 298 6.42 13.82 22.72
C LEU A 298 7.69 14.64 22.94
N THR A 299 8.69 13.99 23.49
CA THR A 299 10.03 14.55 23.79
C THR A 299 11.11 13.66 23.20
N PRO A 300 12.36 14.16 23.02
CA PRO A 300 13.48 13.31 22.63
C PRO A 300 13.66 12.08 23.53
N ARG A 301 13.40 12.22 24.84
CA ARG A 301 13.46 11.11 25.80
C ARG A 301 12.39 10.06 25.51
N ALA A 302 11.14 10.49 25.33
CA ALA A 302 10.04 9.58 24.99
C ALA A 302 10.30 8.82 23.68
N ILE A 303 10.87 9.47 22.68
CA ILE A 303 11.25 8.84 21.41
C ILE A 303 12.35 7.79 21.64
N ALA A 304 13.39 8.12 22.40
CA ALA A 304 14.50 7.20 22.69
C ALA A 304 13.99 5.96 23.45
N ASP A 305 13.14 6.17 24.46
CA ASP A 305 12.58 5.09 25.27
C ASP A 305 11.65 4.20 24.42
N HIS A 306 10.80 4.79 23.55
CA HIS A 306 9.92 4.04 22.64
C HIS A 306 10.69 3.14 21.67
N HIS A 307 11.79 3.62 21.13
CA HIS A 307 12.62 2.87 20.17
C HIS A 307 13.72 2.04 20.82
N HIS A 308 13.79 1.98 22.16
CA HIS A 308 14.82 1.26 22.91
C HIS A 308 16.26 1.64 22.53
N ILE A 309 16.50 2.93 22.27
CA ILE A 309 17.82 3.48 21.95
C ILE A 309 18.26 4.50 23.01
N SER A 310 19.55 4.77 23.07
CA SER A 310 20.07 5.85 23.92
C SER A 310 19.75 7.24 23.32
N LEU A 311 19.60 8.26 24.17
CA LEU A 311 19.52 9.66 23.71
C LEU A 311 20.70 10.04 22.81
N ARG A 312 21.90 9.56 23.13
CA ARG A 312 23.10 9.78 22.31
C ARG A 312 22.90 9.22 20.89
N THR A 313 22.42 7.99 20.78
CA THR A 313 22.11 7.36 19.49
C THR A 313 21.06 8.17 18.73
N LEU A 314 20.00 8.62 19.41
CA LEU A 314 18.97 9.47 18.82
C LEU A 314 19.56 10.75 18.23
N TYR A 315 20.37 11.47 18.99
CA TYR A 315 21.00 12.70 18.50
C TYR A 315 21.98 12.44 17.35
N THR A 316 22.75 11.38 17.40
CA THR A 316 23.65 11.00 16.29
C THR A 316 22.88 10.73 15.00
N LEU A 317 21.73 10.02 15.07
CA LEU A 317 20.88 9.77 13.92
C LEU A 317 20.31 11.06 13.30
N PHE A 318 20.14 12.12 14.08
CA PHE A 318 19.66 13.41 13.60
C PHE A 318 20.79 14.34 13.13
N GLN A 319 22.02 14.13 13.57
CA GLN A 319 23.21 14.89 13.13
C GLN A 319 23.74 14.41 11.78
N SER A 320 23.80 13.10 11.55
CA SER A 320 24.44 12.48 10.38
C SER A 320 23.72 12.73 9.04
N HIS A 321 22.49 13.26 9.03
CA HIS A 321 21.69 13.44 7.80
C HIS A 321 21.59 14.89 7.34
N ASP A 322 22.00 15.86 8.16
CA ASP A 322 21.85 17.29 7.89
C ASP A 322 23.06 17.93 7.20
N ASP A 323 24.17 17.20 7.08
CA ASP A 323 25.38 17.70 6.39
C ASP A 323 25.16 18.00 4.90
N LEU A 324 24.08 17.49 4.29
CA LEU A 324 23.71 17.74 2.89
C LEU A 324 22.83 18.99 2.70
N HIS A 325 22.28 19.58 3.76
CA HIS A 325 21.30 20.68 3.70
C HIS A 325 21.64 21.89 4.60
N GLY A 326 22.85 21.94 5.16
CA GLY A 326 23.41 23.19 5.70
C GLY A 326 23.01 23.58 7.13
N GLY A 327 22.57 22.65 7.97
CA GLY A 327 22.32 22.95 9.39
C GLY A 327 21.81 21.77 10.18
N SER A 328 22.57 21.36 11.21
CA SER A 328 22.16 20.28 12.12
C SER A 328 20.95 20.71 12.96
N GLU A 329 19.74 20.33 12.53
CA GLU A 329 18.50 20.54 13.28
C GLU A 329 18.31 19.41 14.31
N GLY A 330 18.44 19.71 15.60
CA GLY A 330 18.23 18.72 16.65
C GLY A 330 16.78 18.20 16.67
N VAL A 331 16.57 16.95 17.11
CA VAL A 331 15.27 16.29 17.11
C VAL A 331 14.13 17.11 17.74
N ALA A 332 14.41 17.88 18.79
CA ALA A 332 13.41 18.77 19.41
C ALA A 332 12.99 19.93 18.50
N ALA A 333 13.90 20.43 17.66
CA ALA A 333 13.60 21.45 16.66
C ALA A 333 12.77 20.88 15.51
N VAL A 334 13.07 19.65 15.06
CA VAL A 334 12.25 18.91 14.07
C VAL A 334 10.82 18.74 14.56
N ILE A 335 10.60 18.29 15.80
CA ILE A 335 9.25 18.16 16.39
C ILE A 335 8.53 19.51 16.36
N ARG A 336 9.20 20.57 16.82
CA ARG A 336 8.62 21.93 16.86
C ARG A 336 8.25 22.42 15.48
N ARG A 337 9.13 22.27 14.49
CA ARG A 337 8.87 22.69 13.10
C ARG A 337 7.67 21.95 12.52
N ARG A 338 7.59 20.63 12.64
CA ARG A 338 6.47 19.83 12.15
C ARG A 338 5.15 20.21 12.82
N ARG A 339 5.14 20.44 14.12
CA ARG A 339 3.96 20.97 14.83
C ARG A 339 3.52 22.33 14.29
N LEU A 340 4.44 23.24 14.02
CA LEU A 340 4.16 24.55 13.43
C LEU A 340 3.59 24.42 12.01
N GLU A 341 4.10 23.52 11.19
CA GLU A 341 3.60 23.20 9.86
C GLU A 341 2.14 22.72 9.90
N ARG A 342 1.82 21.80 10.83
CA ARG A 342 0.45 21.32 11.07
C ARG A 342 -0.48 22.45 11.54
N CYS A 343 -0.04 23.26 12.49
CA CYS A 343 -0.81 24.45 12.93
C CYS A 343 -1.05 25.41 11.77
N ARG A 344 -0.05 25.69 10.96
CA ARG A 344 -0.15 26.57 9.80
C ARG A 344 -1.17 26.03 8.78
N ALA A 345 -1.15 24.73 8.49
CA ALA A 345 -2.12 24.11 7.62
C ALA A 345 -3.56 24.22 8.17
N ASP A 346 -3.76 23.98 9.48
CA ASP A 346 -5.07 24.06 10.11
C ASP A 346 -5.58 25.52 10.21
N LEU A 347 -4.70 26.49 10.42
CA LEU A 347 -5.04 27.92 10.42
C LEU A 347 -5.57 28.42 9.05
N ALA A 348 -5.10 27.82 7.95
CA ALA A 348 -5.54 28.14 6.59
C ALA A 348 -6.85 27.45 6.20
N ARG A 349 -7.36 26.49 6.98
CA ARG A 349 -8.58 25.73 6.66
C ARG A 349 -9.85 26.52 7.00
N PRO A 350 -10.75 26.81 6.02
CA PRO A 350 -12.00 27.54 6.27
C PRO A 350 -12.92 26.84 7.30
N GLN A 351 -12.90 25.50 7.34
CA GLN A 351 -13.70 24.69 8.25
C GLN A 351 -13.33 24.88 9.72
N LEU A 352 -12.08 25.29 9.99
CA LEU A 352 -11.55 25.48 11.34
C LEU A 352 -11.52 26.96 11.78
N ARG A 353 -12.13 27.87 11.00
CA ARG A 353 -12.15 29.31 11.30
C ARG A 353 -12.79 29.67 12.65
N HIS A 354 -13.73 28.84 13.11
CA HIS A 354 -14.44 29.03 14.38
C HIS A 354 -13.60 28.67 15.61
N LEU A 355 -12.51 27.90 15.44
CA LEU A 355 -11.63 27.51 16.53
C LEU A 355 -10.67 28.65 16.88
N ALA A 356 -10.50 28.91 18.17
CA ALA A 356 -9.49 29.85 18.64
C ALA A 356 -8.06 29.38 18.29
N VAL A 357 -7.14 30.31 18.03
CA VAL A 357 -5.75 30.02 17.67
C VAL A 357 -5.06 29.10 18.68
N HIS A 358 -5.28 29.35 19.97
CA HIS A 358 -4.69 28.53 21.03
C HIS A 358 -5.24 27.10 21.07
N VAL A 359 -6.48 26.89 20.63
CA VAL A 359 -7.09 25.53 20.53
C VAL A 359 -6.41 24.75 19.41
N ILE A 360 -6.16 25.38 18.26
CA ILE A 360 -5.40 24.76 17.17
C ILE A 360 -3.97 24.44 17.63
N ALA A 361 -3.31 25.35 18.34
CA ALA A 361 -1.97 25.11 18.87
C ALA A 361 -1.94 23.93 19.87
N ALA A 362 -2.93 23.87 20.79
CA ALA A 362 -3.05 22.80 21.77
C ALA A 362 -3.29 21.43 21.11
N ARG A 363 -4.09 21.38 20.03
CA ARG A 363 -4.30 20.17 19.23
C ARG A 363 -3.02 19.55 18.67
N TRP A 364 -2.02 20.38 18.41
CA TRP A 364 -0.71 19.96 17.91
C TRP A 364 0.37 20.01 19.01
N GLY A 365 -0.02 19.74 20.26
CA GLY A 365 0.91 19.51 21.35
C GLY A 365 1.62 20.75 21.92
N PHE A 366 1.15 21.98 21.60
CA PHE A 366 1.65 23.18 22.25
C PHE A 366 0.91 23.42 23.58
N THR A 367 1.63 23.34 24.68
CA THR A 367 1.09 23.55 26.03
C THR A 367 0.97 25.01 26.44
N SER A 368 1.64 25.95 25.68
CA SER A 368 1.66 27.38 25.97
C SER A 368 1.41 28.21 24.73
N ALA A 369 0.35 29.03 24.75
CA ALA A 369 0.03 29.95 23.68
C ALA A 369 1.15 30.98 23.42
N ALA A 370 1.84 31.45 24.47
CA ALA A 370 2.95 32.40 24.34
C ALA A 370 4.15 31.75 23.61
N THR A 371 4.46 30.52 23.93
CA THR A 371 5.53 29.75 23.26
C THR A 371 5.20 29.50 21.81
N PHE A 372 3.94 29.10 21.50
CA PHE A 372 3.46 28.93 20.15
C PHE A 372 3.57 30.20 19.32
N ASN A 373 3.03 31.34 19.83
CA ASN A 373 3.04 32.62 19.10
C ASN A 373 4.47 33.09 18.77
N ARG A 374 5.40 32.97 19.73
CA ARG A 374 6.81 33.31 19.49
C ARG A 374 7.45 32.42 18.45
N ALA A 375 7.25 31.09 18.56
CA ALA A 375 7.79 30.12 17.61
C ALA A 375 7.21 30.32 16.20
N PHE A 376 5.92 30.54 16.09
CA PHE A 376 5.24 30.77 14.80
C PHE A 376 5.76 32.04 14.12
N ARG A 377 5.84 33.15 14.88
CA ARG A 377 6.38 34.41 14.34
C ARG A 377 7.85 34.32 13.95
N ALA A 378 8.65 33.61 14.72
CA ALA A 378 10.06 33.39 14.39
C ALA A 378 10.25 32.55 13.11
N THR A 379 9.35 31.58 12.87
CA THR A 379 9.44 30.69 11.71
C THR A 379 8.83 31.29 10.45
N TYR A 380 7.68 32.00 10.56
CA TYR A 380 6.90 32.47 9.40
C TYR A 380 6.88 33.99 9.23
N GLY A 381 7.55 34.74 10.09
CA GLY A 381 7.63 36.23 10.00
C GLY A 381 6.32 36.96 10.38
N THR A 382 5.23 36.24 10.63
CA THR A 382 3.91 36.82 10.91
C THR A 382 3.26 36.17 12.15
N THR A 383 2.24 36.83 12.72
CA THR A 383 1.50 36.20 13.84
C THR A 383 0.51 35.16 13.33
N PRO A 384 0.15 34.13 14.14
CA PRO A 384 -0.85 33.13 13.72
C PRO A 384 -2.19 33.74 13.35
N HIS A 385 -2.61 34.82 14.02
CA HIS A 385 -3.86 35.51 13.72
C HIS A 385 -3.80 36.25 12.38
N ALA A 386 -2.73 37.00 12.11
CA ALA A 386 -2.56 37.71 10.85
C ALA A 386 -2.48 36.71 9.67
N TYR A 387 -1.72 35.63 9.83
CA TYR A 387 -1.65 34.57 8.83
C TYR A 387 -3.03 33.96 8.52
N ARG A 388 -3.87 33.68 9.54
CA ARG A 388 -5.23 33.18 9.35
C ARG A 388 -6.07 34.15 8.53
N THR A 389 -6.04 35.46 8.88
CA THR A 389 -6.83 36.49 8.19
C THR A 389 -6.45 36.52 6.71
N GLU A 390 -5.18 36.61 6.40
CA GLU A 390 -4.66 36.63 5.03
C GLU A 390 -5.03 35.39 4.22
N ALA A 391 -4.90 34.20 4.81
CA ALA A 391 -5.27 32.94 4.17
C ALA A 391 -6.77 32.87 3.85
N MET A 392 -7.63 33.40 4.72
CA MET A 392 -9.08 33.42 4.51
C MET A 392 -9.51 34.45 3.45
N GLU A 393 -8.81 35.57 3.34
CA GLU A 393 -9.06 36.59 2.31
C GLU A 393 -8.62 36.07 0.93
N SER A 394 -7.49 35.38 0.85
CA SER A 394 -6.99 34.82 -0.40
C SER A 394 -7.91 33.74 -0.94
N GLY A 395 -8.48 32.88 -0.07
CA GLY A 395 -9.45 31.85 -0.45
C GLY A 395 -10.84 32.37 -0.84
N ARG A 396 -11.14 33.66 -0.61
CA ARG A 396 -12.39 34.31 -1.10
C ARG A 396 -12.26 34.87 -2.50
N LYS A 397 -11.03 35.07 -2.97
CA LYS A 397 -10.74 35.67 -4.29
C LYS A 397 -10.49 34.66 -5.39
N ALA A 398 -10.30 33.37 -5.02
CA ALA A 398 -10.17 32.24 -5.93
C ALA A 398 -11.50 31.49 -6.04
#